data_6e3edf096ba9dd46b9de2e78df874e16
#
_entry.id   6e3edf096ba9dd46b9de2e78df874e16
#
_cell.length_a   1.000
_cell.length_b   1.000
_cell.length_c   1.000
_cell.angle_alpha   90.00
_cell.angle_beta   90.00
_cell.angle_gamma   90.00
#
_symmetry.space_group_name_H-M   'P 1'
#
loop_
_entity.id
_entity.type
_entity.pdbx_description
1 polymer ?
#
loop_
_entity_poly.entity_id
_entity_poly.type
_entity_poly.pdbx_seq_one_letter_code
_entity_poly.pdbx_strand_id
1 'polypeptide(L)'
;MKRLFALLFVALFAFACGGSSTPGDVAVELYNLVDAGNYEKAADLIAYEGETPEAIAEQKAMITSLFKEKAGPQLESKGGVKSVEVLGETLSEDGKQADVELKIVYGNDTEETEKVSLVLTDDGWKHSISK
;
A
#
# COMPACT_ATOMS: atom_id res chain seq x y z
N MET A 1 -26.92 -4.84 4.96
CA MET A 1 -26.87 -4.93 4.11
C MET A 1 -25.67 -4.78 3.44
N LYS A 2 -25.22 -4.01 3.16
CA LYS A 2 -24.12 -3.93 2.56
C LYS A 2 -23.06 -4.61 3.17
N ARG A 3 -23.00 -4.76 4.34
CA ARG A 3 -21.97 -5.37 4.93
C ARG A 3 -21.92 -6.71 4.58
N LEU A 4 -22.90 -7.25 4.27
CA LEU A 4 -22.90 -8.54 4.04
C LEU A 4 -22.06 -8.88 2.95
N PHE A 5 -22.16 -8.11 1.98
CA PHE A 5 -21.48 -8.50 0.99
C PHE A 5 -20.11 -8.28 1.15
N ALA A 6 -19.76 -7.57 2.01
CA ALA A 6 -18.46 -7.28 2.15
C ALA A 6 -17.82 -8.54 2.52
N LEU A 7 -18.55 -9.29 3.19
CA LEU A 7 -18.00 -10.48 3.64
C LEU A 7 -17.74 -11.37 2.56
N LEU A 8 -18.62 -11.42 1.73
CA LEU A 8 -18.52 -12.31 0.78
C LEU A 8 -17.34 -12.09 0.03
N PHE A 9 -17.14 -10.97 -0.17
CA PHE A 9 -16.14 -10.59 -0.84
C PHE A 9 -14.87 -11.03 -0.38
N VAL A 10 -14.67 -10.95 0.79
CA VAL A 10 -13.50 -11.31 1.32
C VAL A 10 -13.28 -12.71 1.04
N ALA A 11 -14.27 -13.43 1.14
CA ALA A 11 -14.17 -14.82 0.96
C ALA A 11 -13.58 -15.06 -0.37
N LEU A 12 -13.96 -14.27 -1.28
CA LEU A 12 -13.52 -14.49 -2.49
C LEU A 12 -12.12 -14.44 -2.63
N PHE A 13 -11.58 -13.51 -2.13
CA PHE A 13 -10.30 -13.46 -2.31
C PHE A 13 -9.55 -14.41 -1.75
N ALA A 14 -9.94 -14.86 -0.76
CA ALA A 14 -9.22 -15.71 -0.09
C ALA A 14 -8.63 -16.65 -0.98
N PHE A 15 -9.31 -17.09 -1.85
CA PHE A 15 -8.73 -18.09 -2.49
C PHE A 15 -8.19 -17.68 -3.69
N ALA A 16 -8.52 -16.75 -3.96
CA ALA A 16 -8.11 -16.35 -5.10
C ALA A 16 -6.74 -16.45 -5.19
N CYS A 17 -6.27 -16.48 -4.52
CA CYS A 17 -5.16 -16.37 -4.59
C CYS A 17 -4.20 -17.01 -4.74
N GLY A 18 -4.18 -17.51 -4.47
CA GLY A 18 -3.23 -18.13 -4.73
C GLY A 18 -2.06 -17.36 -4.64
N GLY A 19 -1.71 -16.90 -3.75
CA GLY A 19 -0.55 -16.19 -3.71
C GLY A 19 -0.67 -14.75 -3.86
N SER A 20 -1.77 -14.29 -4.26
CA SER A 20 -1.89 -12.88 -4.37
C SER A 20 -2.14 -12.26 -3.06
N SER A 21 -1.65 -11.08 -2.86
CA SER A 21 -1.88 -10.34 -1.64
C SER A 21 -3.17 -9.57 -1.77
N THR A 22 -3.79 -9.26 -0.66
CA THR A 22 -4.97 -8.42 -0.65
C THR A 22 -4.52 -6.97 -0.69
N PRO A 23 -5.42 -6.02 -0.99
CA PRO A 23 -5.03 -4.63 -0.96
C PRO A 23 -4.50 -4.21 0.41
N GLY A 24 -5.12 -4.72 1.48
CA GLY A 24 -4.66 -4.40 2.81
C GLY A 24 -3.25 -4.89 3.06
N ASP A 25 -2.92 -6.08 2.55
CA ASP A 25 -1.59 -6.62 2.74
C ASP A 25 -0.56 -5.73 2.05
N VAL A 26 -0.87 -5.25 0.86
CA VAL A 26 0.06 -4.42 0.13
C VAL A 26 0.20 -3.08 0.81
N ALA A 27 -0.89 -2.54 1.33
CA ALA A 27 -0.86 -1.27 2.02
C ALA A 27 0.05 -1.34 3.25
N VAL A 28 -0.05 -2.42 4.00
CA VAL A 28 0.75 -2.60 5.19
C VAL A 28 2.22 -2.81 4.81
N GLU A 29 2.43 -3.58 3.77
CA GLU A 29 3.78 -3.90 3.36
C GLU A 29 4.57 -2.67 2.98
N LEU A 30 3.97 -1.69 2.37
CA LEU A 30 4.67 -0.49 1.99
C LEU A 30 5.28 0.19 3.22
N TYR A 31 4.50 0.33 4.28
CA TYR A 31 5.00 0.97 5.48
C TYR A 31 6.15 0.16 6.08
N ASN A 32 6.01 -1.15 6.09
CA ASN A 32 7.05 -1.99 6.66
C ASN A 32 8.34 -1.94 5.85
N LEU A 33 8.23 -1.88 4.54
CA LEU A 33 9.42 -1.80 3.71
C LEU A 33 10.14 -0.47 3.86
N VAL A 34 9.38 0.63 3.92
CA VAL A 34 9.99 1.92 4.10
C VAL A 34 10.65 1.99 5.48
N ASP A 35 9.99 1.45 6.49
CA ASP A 35 10.53 1.48 7.83
C ASP A 35 11.82 0.64 7.92
N ALA A 36 11.90 -0.42 7.15
CA ALA A 36 13.08 -1.27 7.15
C ALA A 36 14.20 -0.74 6.26
N GLY A 37 13.95 0.34 5.54
CA GLY A 37 14.96 0.88 4.65
C GLY A 37 15.02 0.22 3.29
N ASN A 38 14.05 -0.63 2.97
CA ASN A 38 14.02 -1.30 1.69
C ASN A 38 13.27 -0.44 0.70
N TYR A 39 13.85 0.70 0.36
CA TYR A 39 13.14 1.69 -0.45
C TYR A 39 12.87 1.24 -1.88
N GLU A 40 13.76 0.45 -2.45
CA GLU A 40 13.53 -0.02 -3.79
C GLU A 40 12.38 -1.01 -3.85
N LYS A 41 12.28 -1.89 -2.87
CA LYS A 41 11.18 -2.84 -2.85
C LYS A 41 9.89 -2.10 -2.55
N ALA A 42 9.95 -1.07 -1.73
CA ALA A 42 8.76 -0.27 -1.44
C ALA A 42 8.30 0.39 -2.73
N ALA A 43 9.23 0.89 -3.55
CA ALA A 43 8.86 1.53 -4.80
C ALA A 43 8.24 0.55 -5.78
N ASP A 44 8.52 -0.74 -5.65
CA ASP A 44 7.91 -1.74 -6.51
C ASP A 44 6.43 -1.92 -6.21
N LEU A 45 5.96 -1.42 -5.07
CA LEU A 45 4.55 -1.56 -4.72
C LEU A 45 3.71 -0.38 -5.22
N ILE A 46 4.30 0.50 -6.04
CA ILE A 46 3.60 1.66 -6.58
C ILE A 46 3.20 1.39 -8.02
N ALA A 47 2.01 1.83 -8.40
CA ALA A 47 1.55 1.69 -9.77
C ALA A 47 2.05 2.90 -10.56
N TYR A 48 2.96 2.67 -11.48
CA TYR A 48 3.50 3.75 -12.27
C TYR A 48 2.77 3.86 -13.59
N GLU A 49 2.65 5.06 -14.09
CA GLU A 49 2.02 5.26 -15.36
C GLU A 49 3.08 5.69 -16.34
N GLY A 50 3.15 5.11 -17.44
CA GLY A 50 4.13 5.44 -18.43
C GLY A 50 4.06 4.45 -19.53
N GLU A 51 4.39 4.89 -20.71
CA GLU A 51 4.30 4.02 -21.85
C GLU A 51 5.58 3.32 -22.17
N THR A 52 6.68 3.74 -21.62
CA THR A 52 7.94 3.10 -21.92
C THR A 52 8.59 2.62 -20.63
N PRO A 53 9.39 1.58 -20.73
CA PRO A 53 10.12 1.13 -19.56
C PRO A 53 11.02 2.18 -18.97
N GLU A 54 11.55 3.08 -19.81
CA GLU A 54 12.40 4.13 -19.33
C GLU A 54 11.64 5.14 -18.50
N ALA A 55 10.43 5.49 -18.94
CA ALA A 55 9.63 6.44 -18.20
C ALA A 55 9.25 5.86 -16.83
N ILE A 56 8.94 4.58 -16.79
CA ILE A 56 8.59 3.92 -15.55
C ILE A 56 9.81 3.86 -14.64
N ALA A 57 10.96 3.57 -15.20
CA ALA A 57 12.19 3.50 -14.40
C ALA A 57 12.53 4.83 -13.78
N GLU A 58 12.28 5.92 -14.50
CA GLU A 58 12.56 7.23 -13.97
C GLU A 58 11.61 7.58 -12.83
N GLN A 59 10.35 7.23 -12.97
CA GLN A 59 9.38 7.48 -11.92
C GLN A 59 9.74 6.65 -10.69
N LYS A 60 10.16 5.41 -10.90
CA LYS A 60 10.50 4.57 -9.79
C LYS A 60 11.72 5.11 -9.06
N ALA A 61 12.70 5.61 -9.79
CA ALA A 61 13.89 6.17 -9.17
C ALA A 61 13.53 7.39 -8.33
N MET A 62 12.58 8.20 -8.83
CA MET A 62 12.16 9.36 -8.12
C MET A 62 11.44 8.98 -6.83
N ILE A 63 10.55 8.00 -6.91
CA ILE A 63 9.80 7.56 -5.74
C ILE A 63 10.76 6.94 -4.71
N THR A 64 11.73 6.17 -5.18
CA THR A 64 12.72 5.58 -4.28
C THR A 64 13.47 6.68 -3.53
N SER A 65 13.81 7.76 -4.22
CA SER A 65 14.51 8.86 -3.59
C SER A 65 13.61 9.56 -2.58
N LEU A 66 12.33 9.70 -2.89
CA LEU A 66 11.41 10.34 -1.97
C LEU A 66 11.27 9.51 -0.69
N PHE A 67 11.21 8.20 -0.83
CA PHE A 67 11.12 7.35 0.33
C PHE A 67 12.38 7.50 1.18
N LYS A 68 13.53 7.55 0.52
CA LYS A 68 14.77 7.62 1.24
C LYS A 68 14.99 8.97 1.89
N GLU A 69 14.62 10.01 1.23
CA GLU A 69 14.90 11.35 1.72
C GLU A 69 13.81 11.96 2.56
N LYS A 70 12.60 11.52 2.40
CA LYS A 70 11.48 12.07 3.14
C LYS A 70 10.72 11.09 4.00
N ALA A 71 10.19 10.05 3.41
CA ALA A 71 9.36 9.13 4.17
C ALA A 71 10.14 8.38 5.25
N GLY A 72 11.30 7.87 4.90
CA GLY A 72 12.10 7.13 5.85
C GLY A 72 12.48 7.96 7.07
N PRO A 73 13.06 9.16 6.85
CA PRO A 73 13.41 10.00 7.97
C PRO A 73 12.21 10.44 8.80
N GLN A 74 11.06 10.59 8.14
CA GLN A 74 9.87 10.99 8.85
C GLN A 74 9.44 9.88 9.78
N LEU A 75 9.50 8.64 9.35
CA LEU A 75 9.14 7.53 10.20
C LEU A 75 10.17 7.39 11.33
N GLU A 76 11.43 7.61 11.01
CA GLU A 76 12.44 7.51 12.01
C GLU A 76 12.26 8.57 13.07
N SER A 77 11.84 9.76 12.73
CA SER A 77 11.66 10.82 13.69
C SER A 77 10.55 10.49 14.69
N LYS A 78 9.69 9.55 14.34
CA LYS A 78 8.62 9.14 15.20
C LYS A 78 8.95 7.83 15.93
N GLY A 79 10.17 7.39 15.82
CA GLY A 79 10.60 6.17 16.47
C GLY A 79 10.40 4.92 15.66
N GLY A 80 10.14 5.09 14.38
CA GLY A 80 9.88 3.96 13.48
C GLY A 80 8.44 3.49 13.59
N VAL A 81 8.09 2.50 12.82
CA VAL A 81 6.73 1.98 12.82
C VAL A 81 6.65 0.83 13.80
N LYS A 82 5.74 0.92 14.76
CA LYS A 82 5.57 -0.12 15.73
C LYS A 82 4.57 -1.14 15.23
N SER A 83 3.50 -0.68 14.61
CA SER A 83 2.54 -1.60 14.01
C SER A 83 1.69 -0.88 12.97
N VAL A 84 1.18 -1.63 12.02
CA VAL A 84 0.26 -1.11 11.02
C VAL A 84 -0.90 -2.08 10.98
N GLU A 85 -2.10 -1.57 11.15
CA GLU A 85 -3.27 -2.41 11.19
C GLU A 85 -4.28 -1.97 10.15
N VAL A 86 -4.89 -2.90 9.46
CA VAL A 86 -5.91 -2.58 8.48
C VAL A 86 -7.23 -2.44 9.21
N LEU A 87 -7.83 -1.26 9.13
CA LEU A 87 -9.09 -1.01 9.77
C LEU A 87 -10.26 -1.33 8.83
N GLY A 88 -10.04 -1.25 7.55
CA GLY A 88 -11.10 -1.60 6.59
C GLY A 88 -10.63 -1.53 5.17
N GLU A 89 -11.30 -2.22 4.29
CA GLU A 89 -11.01 -2.21 2.87
C GLU A 89 -12.31 -2.02 2.14
N THR A 90 -12.32 -1.16 1.14
CA THR A 90 -13.49 -0.93 0.30
C THR A 90 -13.07 -1.11 -1.15
N LEU A 91 -13.75 -2.00 -1.86
CA LEU A 91 -13.41 -2.22 -3.25
C LEU A 91 -14.39 -1.50 -4.16
N SER A 92 -13.92 -1.08 -5.32
CA SER A 92 -14.80 -0.47 -6.29
C SER A 92 -15.70 -1.54 -6.88
N GLU A 93 -16.70 -1.13 -7.61
CA GLU A 93 -17.65 -2.06 -8.18
C GLU A 93 -16.99 -3.05 -9.11
N ASP A 94 -16.02 -2.61 -9.87
CA ASP A 94 -15.35 -3.50 -10.80
C ASP A 94 -14.25 -4.30 -10.14
N GLY A 95 -14.02 -4.07 -8.84
CA GLY A 95 -13.00 -4.82 -8.13
C GLY A 95 -11.57 -4.46 -8.48
N LYS A 96 -11.37 -3.40 -9.22
CA LYS A 96 -10.03 -3.04 -9.65
C LYS A 96 -9.41 -1.90 -8.88
N GLN A 97 -10.13 -1.32 -7.97
CA GLN A 97 -9.58 -0.27 -7.13
C GLN A 97 -10.00 -0.55 -5.69
N ALA A 98 -9.19 -0.14 -4.76
CA ALA A 98 -9.50 -0.35 -3.36
C ALA A 98 -9.04 0.83 -2.52
N ASP A 99 -9.81 1.16 -1.50
CA ASP A 99 -9.38 2.13 -0.53
C ASP A 99 -9.17 1.33 0.76
N VAL A 100 -8.03 1.49 1.37
CA VAL A 100 -7.69 0.78 2.59
C VAL A 100 -7.44 1.79 3.69
N GLU A 101 -8.08 1.59 4.82
CA GLU A 101 -7.89 2.47 5.95
C GLU A 101 -6.92 1.79 6.89
N LEU A 102 -5.86 2.47 7.29
CA LEU A 102 -4.83 1.91 8.13
C LEU A 102 -4.67 2.71 9.40
N LYS A 103 -4.30 2.02 10.47
CA LYS A 103 -3.94 2.67 11.70
C LYS A 103 -2.46 2.37 11.89
N ILE A 104 -1.64 3.39 11.96
CA ILE A 104 -0.20 3.22 12.13
C ILE A 104 0.16 3.68 13.53
N VAL A 105 0.84 2.83 14.28
CA VAL A 105 1.33 3.17 15.60
C VAL A 105 2.84 3.29 15.48
N TYR A 106 3.39 4.40 15.93
CA TYR A 106 4.81 4.65 15.81
C TYR A 106 5.54 4.33 17.11
N GLY A 107 6.84 4.24 17.02
CA GLY A 107 7.65 3.90 18.18
C GLY A 107 7.53 4.86 19.34
N ASN A 108 7.14 6.12 19.06
CA ASN A 108 6.96 7.09 20.13
C ASN A 108 5.52 7.04 20.69
N ASP A 109 4.80 5.98 20.35
CA ASP A 109 3.45 5.71 20.80
C ASP A 109 2.36 6.66 20.24
N THR A 110 2.70 7.45 19.24
CA THR A 110 1.68 8.24 18.57
C THR A 110 0.99 7.36 17.53
N GLU A 111 -0.22 7.69 17.18
CA GLU A 111 -1.00 6.92 16.23
C GLU A 111 -1.51 7.82 15.12
N GLU A 112 -1.66 7.26 13.96
CA GLU A 112 -2.19 7.98 12.82
C GLU A 112 -3.11 7.09 12.05
N THR A 113 -4.16 7.62 11.49
CA THR A 113 -5.05 6.87 10.62
C THR A 113 -4.88 7.43 9.22
N GLU A 114 -4.65 6.56 8.26
CA GLU A 114 -4.44 6.98 6.88
C GLU A 114 -5.32 6.17 5.95
N LYS A 115 -5.77 6.79 4.88
CA LYS A 115 -6.52 6.07 3.88
C LYS A 115 -5.67 6.05 2.63
N VAL A 116 -5.40 4.89 2.11
CA VAL A 116 -4.58 4.76 0.91
C VAL A 116 -5.39 4.12 -0.19
N SER A 117 -5.10 4.49 -1.42
CA SER A 117 -5.81 3.95 -2.57
C SER A 117 -4.89 3.02 -3.34
N LEU A 118 -5.45 1.90 -3.77
CA LEU A 118 -4.69 0.91 -4.52
C LEU A 118 -5.44 0.58 -5.79
N VAL A 119 -4.70 0.06 -6.75
CA VAL A 119 -5.28 -0.32 -8.02
C VAL A 119 -4.77 -1.72 -8.36
N LEU A 120 -5.61 -2.52 -8.96
CA LEU A 120 -5.23 -3.88 -9.32
C LEU A 120 -4.56 -3.85 -10.69
N THR A 121 -3.35 -4.34 -10.75
CA THR A 121 -2.60 -4.39 -12.01
C THR A 121 -2.32 -5.85 -12.34
N ASP A 122 -1.69 -6.10 -13.46
CA ASP A 122 -1.36 -7.45 -13.83
C ASP A 122 -0.41 -8.10 -12.83
N ASP A 123 0.33 -7.29 -12.10
CA ASP A 123 1.26 -7.80 -11.12
C ASP A 123 0.66 -7.81 -9.72
N GLY A 124 -0.61 -7.56 -9.59
CA GLY A 124 -1.27 -7.54 -8.30
C GLY A 124 -1.64 -6.14 -7.87
N TRP A 125 -1.98 -5.98 -6.61
CA TRP A 125 -2.36 -4.69 -6.09
C TRP A 125 -1.15 -3.79 -5.92
N LYS A 126 -1.29 -2.53 -6.33
CA LYS A 126 -0.23 -1.57 -6.18
C LYS A 126 -0.81 -0.27 -5.65
N HIS A 127 0.00 0.52 -4.96
CA HIS A 127 -0.46 1.81 -4.46
C HIS A 127 -0.62 2.77 -5.63
N SER A 128 -1.71 3.50 -5.62
CA SER A 128 -1.96 4.47 -6.67
C SER A 128 -1.29 5.78 -6.29
N ILE A 129 -0.58 6.39 -7.22
CA ILE A 129 0.06 7.65 -6.92
C ILE A 129 -0.76 8.79 -7.42
N SER A 130 -1.80 8.51 -8.20
CA SER A 130 -2.58 9.62 -8.67
C SER A 130 -3.70 9.83 -7.68
N LYS A 131 -4.18 11.01 -7.60
CA LYS A 131 -5.18 11.25 -6.69
C LYS A 131 -6.38 11.40 -7.31
#